data_e9c6ffa273f6229b8efeb099ec2583f1
#
_entry.id   e9c6ffa273f6229b8efeb099ec2583f1
#
_cell.length_a   1.000
_cell.length_b   1.000
_cell.length_c   1.000
_cell.angle_alpha   90.00
_cell.angle_beta   90.00
_cell.angle_gamma   90.00
#
_symmetry.space_group_name_H-M   'P 1'
#
loop_
_entity.id
_entity.type
_entity.pdbx_description
1 polymer ?
#
loop_
_entity_poly.entity_id
_entity_poly.type
_entity_poly.pdbx_seq_one_letter_code
_entity_poly.pdbx_strand_id
1 'polypeptide(L)'
;MEYNLLNHKAPEYPEETINLVMENRGYDEQDLEDFLNPKNMNELDNELNYLQIREFTSFCRTIGHHNRSGHAVLIIVDADADGFTSGAMMYQLLKDNFKGFSEINYFVHSAKSHGITEEVMEHLEERMMDGRTYDLVIVPDAGSNNIEEFKQLRENHIEVL
;
A
#
# COMPACT_ATOMS: atom_id res chain seq x y z
N MET A 1 -22.38 -22.22 14.21
CA MET A 1 -22.25 -20.87 13.60
C MET A 1 -23.60 -20.55 13.03
N GLU A 2 -24.33 -19.56 13.59
CA GLU A 2 -25.63 -19.11 13.04
C GLU A 2 -25.36 -18.09 11.94
N TYR A 3 -25.94 -18.33 10.77
CA TYR A 3 -25.89 -17.38 9.66
C TYR A 3 -27.21 -16.60 9.63
N ASN A 4 -27.13 -15.27 9.76
CA ASN A 4 -28.27 -14.40 9.50
C ASN A 4 -28.28 -14.03 8.01
N LEU A 5 -29.32 -14.47 7.31
CA LEU A 5 -29.59 -13.98 5.96
C LEU A 5 -30.16 -12.56 6.08
N LEU A 6 -29.45 -11.58 5.54
CA LEU A 6 -29.88 -10.18 5.52
C LEU A 6 -31.08 -9.98 4.60
N ASN A 7 -31.23 -10.81 3.58
CA ASN A 7 -32.38 -10.83 2.72
C ASN A 7 -32.85 -12.29 2.50
N HIS A 8 -34.17 -12.54 2.62
CA HIS A 8 -34.75 -13.88 2.48
C HIS A 8 -35.26 -14.17 1.06
N LYS A 9 -35.06 -13.25 0.10
CA LYS A 9 -35.44 -13.41 -1.29
C LYS A 9 -34.33 -14.12 -2.07
N ALA A 10 -34.61 -15.28 -2.61
CA ALA A 10 -33.68 -15.94 -3.51
C ALA A 10 -33.70 -15.25 -4.88
N PRO A 11 -32.54 -14.89 -5.46
CA PRO A 11 -32.49 -14.32 -6.79
C PRO A 11 -32.89 -15.36 -7.85
N GLU A 12 -33.71 -14.96 -8.82
CA GLU A 12 -34.12 -15.80 -9.95
C GLU A 12 -33.12 -15.72 -11.11
N TYR A 13 -32.39 -14.59 -11.21
CA TYR A 13 -31.43 -14.31 -12.28
C TYR A 13 -30.09 -13.82 -11.70
N PRO A 14 -28.96 -14.03 -12.44
CA PRO A 14 -27.63 -13.59 -11.98
C PRO A 14 -27.55 -12.09 -11.64
N GLU A 15 -28.23 -11.25 -12.41
CA GLU A 15 -28.27 -9.79 -12.21
C GLU A 15 -28.92 -9.42 -10.87
N GLU A 16 -29.97 -10.14 -10.46
CA GLU A 16 -30.60 -9.95 -9.16
C GLU A 16 -29.65 -10.31 -8.00
N THR A 17 -28.71 -11.25 -8.23
CA THR A 17 -27.72 -11.62 -7.22
C THR A 17 -26.79 -10.45 -6.94
N ILE A 18 -26.33 -9.72 -7.96
CA ILE A 18 -25.46 -8.55 -7.81
C ILE A 18 -26.19 -7.47 -7.03
N ASN A 19 -27.43 -7.15 -7.41
CA ASN A 19 -28.26 -6.15 -6.71
C ASN A 19 -28.42 -6.52 -5.24
N LEU A 20 -28.76 -7.77 -4.95
CA LEU A 20 -28.93 -8.25 -3.59
C LEU A 20 -27.65 -8.14 -2.75
N VAL A 21 -26.50 -8.45 -3.32
CA VAL A 21 -25.20 -8.33 -2.64
C VAL A 21 -24.88 -6.87 -2.34
N MET A 22 -25.15 -5.97 -3.28
CA MET A 22 -24.87 -4.54 -3.12
C MET A 22 -25.82 -3.89 -2.10
N GLU A 23 -27.14 -4.21 -2.15
CA GLU A 23 -28.12 -3.77 -1.14
C GLU A 23 -27.72 -4.23 0.27
N ASN A 24 -27.29 -5.50 0.43
CA ASN A 24 -26.82 -6.04 1.71
C ASN A 24 -25.56 -5.37 2.25
N ARG A 25 -24.80 -4.71 1.39
CA ARG A 25 -23.62 -3.90 1.74
C ARG A 25 -23.96 -2.43 1.98
N GLY A 26 -25.23 -2.04 1.84
CA GLY A 26 -25.68 -0.69 2.06
C GLY A 26 -25.50 0.26 0.87
N TYR A 27 -25.25 -0.27 -0.32
CA TYR A 27 -25.18 0.50 -1.56
C TYR A 27 -26.59 0.78 -2.11
N ASP A 28 -26.80 1.97 -2.64
CA ASP A 28 -28.04 2.36 -3.31
C ASP A 28 -27.99 2.09 -4.83
N GLU A 29 -29.07 2.43 -5.54
CA GLU A 29 -29.15 2.23 -7.00
C GLU A 29 -28.06 3.00 -7.78
N GLN A 30 -27.68 4.20 -7.30
CA GLN A 30 -26.65 5.00 -7.95
C GLN A 30 -25.27 4.39 -7.73
N ASP A 31 -24.98 3.92 -6.53
CA ASP A 31 -23.74 3.20 -6.21
C ASP A 31 -23.60 1.95 -7.06
N LEU A 32 -24.71 1.22 -7.28
CA LEU A 32 -24.73 0.04 -8.13
C LEU A 32 -24.44 0.39 -9.60
N GLU A 33 -25.04 1.45 -10.12
CA GLU A 33 -24.81 1.92 -11.49
C GLU A 33 -23.33 2.33 -11.67
N ASP A 34 -22.76 3.08 -10.73
CA ASP A 34 -21.36 3.50 -10.76
C ASP A 34 -20.39 2.30 -10.65
N PHE A 35 -20.77 1.25 -9.90
CA PHE A 35 -19.99 0.01 -9.81
C PHE A 35 -20.02 -0.80 -11.10
N LEU A 36 -21.17 -0.93 -11.75
CA LEU A 36 -21.34 -1.71 -12.97
C LEU A 36 -20.80 -0.95 -14.21
N ASN A 37 -20.84 0.36 -14.19
CA ASN A 37 -20.39 1.26 -15.24
C ASN A 37 -19.33 2.24 -14.69
N PRO A 38 -18.14 1.75 -14.28
CA PRO A 38 -17.14 2.60 -13.67
C PRO A 38 -16.68 3.69 -14.65
N LYS A 39 -16.46 4.88 -14.10
CA LYS A 39 -15.93 6.02 -14.84
C LYS A 39 -14.60 5.66 -15.50
N ASN A 40 -14.39 6.18 -16.69
CA ASN A 40 -13.09 6.02 -17.36
C ASN A 40 -11.99 6.87 -16.67
N MET A 41 -10.73 6.57 -16.93
CA MET A 41 -9.58 7.25 -16.30
C MET A 41 -9.61 8.78 -16.49
N ASN A 42 -10.09 9.27 -17.65
CA ASN A 42 -10.15 10.72 -17.90
C ASN A 42 -11.22 11.43 -17.07
N GLU A 43 -12.27 10.72 -16.69
CA GLU A 43 -13.33 11.23 -15.80
C GLU A 43 -12.84 11.24 -14.35
N LEU A 44 -12.08 10.21 -13.94
CA LEU A 44 -11.47 10.11 -12.61
C LEU A 44 -10.40 11.17 -12.38
N ASP A 45 -9.61 11.53 -13.39
CA ASP A 45 -8.57 12.55 -13.28
C ASP A 45 -9.12 13.94 -12.85
N ASN A 46 -10.39 14.22 -13.17
CA ASN A 46 -11.04 15.46 -12.75
C ASN A 46 -11.56 15.43 -11.29
N GLU A 47 -11.61 14.25 -10.67
CA GLU A 47 -12.13 14.05 -9.32
C GLU A 47 -11.03 13.84 -8.27
N LEU A 48 -9.74 13.90 -8.66
CA LEU A 48 -8.64 13.89 -7.70
C LEU A 48 -8.85 15.00 -6.67
N ASN A 49 -9.25 14.60 -5.48
CA ASN A 49 -9.54 15.56 -4.45
C ASN A 49 -8.24 16.18 -3.91
N TYR A 50 -8.35 17.36 -3.36
CA TYR A 50 -7.24 18.17 -2.87
C TYR A 50 -6.36 17.44 -1.83
N LEU A 51 -6.94 16.52 -1.05
CA LEU A 51 -6.21 15.72 -0.07
C LEU A 51 -5.26 14.71 -0.74
N GLN A 52 -5.71 14.05 -1.79
CA GLN A 52 -4.88 13.11 -2.56
C GLN A 52 -3.69 13.83 -3.22
N ILE A 53 -3.90 15.03 -3.75
CA ILE A 53 -2.81 15.85 -4.31
C ILE A 53 -1.81 16.23 -3.20
N ARG A 54 -2.28 16.59 -2.03
CA ARG A 54 -1.44 16.95 -0.87
C ARG A 54 -0.60 15.76 -0.41
N GLU A 55 -1.21 14.59 -0.23
CA GLU A 55 -0.52 13.37 0.19
C GLU A 55 0.51 12.93 -0.85
N PHE A 56 0.17 12.94 -2.13
CA PHE A 56 1.11 12.65 -3.20
C PHE A 56 2.28 13.64 -3.23
N THR A 57 2.01 14.94 -3.03
CA THR A 57 3.07 15.95 -2.95
C THR A 57 4.00 15.70 -1.76
N SER A 58 3.45 15.30 -0.62
CA SER A 58 4.23 14.92 0.57
C SER A 58 5.13 13.73 0.29
N PHE A 59 4.57 12.67 -0.29
CA PHE A 59 5.31 11.48 -0.73
C PHE A 59 6.49 11.84 -1.65
N CYS A 60 6.25 12.61 -2.70
CA CYS A 60 7.31 13.05 -3.62
C CYS A 60 8.39 13.87 -2.93
N ARG A 61 8.00 14.72 -1.96
CA ARG A 61 8.94 15.54 -1.19
C ARG A 61 9.83 14.70 -0.31
N THR A 62 9.26 13.70 0.39
CA THR A 62 10.02 12.77 1.25
C THR A 62 11.03 11.98 0.42
N ILE A 63 10.62 11.34 -0.67
CA ILE A 63 11.55 10.64 -1.56
C ILE A 63 12.65 11.57 -2.08
N GLY A 64 12.30 12.77 -2.51
CA GLY A 64 13.26 13.76 -3.00
C GLY A 64 14.23 14.22 -1.90
N HIS A 65 13.81 14.31 -0.65
CA HIS A 65 14.68 14.61 0.49
C HIS A 65 15.71 13.50 0.70
N HIS A 66 15.26 12.26 0.87
CA HIS A 66 16.13 11.12 1.11
C HIS A 66 17.12 10.88 -0.03
N ASN A 67 16.66 11.04 -1.28
CA ASN A 67 17.54 10.95 -2.45
C ASN A 67 18.66 12.01 -2.43
N ARG A 68 18.36 13.27 -2.11
CA ARG A 68 19.38 14.34 -2.04
C ARG A 68 20.34 14.17 -0.87
N SER A 69 19.90 13.52 0.19
CA SER A 69 20.71 13.25 1.38
C SER A 69 21.62 12.04 1.24
N GLY A 70 21.52 11.28 0.15
CA GLY A 70 22.31 10.07 -0.05
C GLY A 70 21.90 8.93 0.87
N HIS A 71 20.65 8.89 1.30
CA HIS A 71 20.13 7.92 2.23
C HIS A 71 19.96 6.52 1.62
N ALA A 72 19.90 5.49 2.46
CA ALA A 72 19.57 4.13 2.06
C ALA A 72 18.07 3.89 2.20
N VAL A 73 17.48 3.20 1.23
CA VAL A 73 16.05 2.87 1.21
C VAL A 73 15.80 1.38 1.12
N LEU A 74 14.80 0.88 1.88
CA LEU A 74 14.30 -0.48 1.81
C LEU A 74 12.86 -0.47 1.33
N ILE A 75 12.54 -1.32 0.37
CA ILE A 75 11.17 -1.56 -0.12
C ILE A 75 10.70 -2.89 0.44
N ILE A 76 9.58 -2.89 1.17
CA ILE A 76 8.96 -4.12 1.65
C ILE A 76 8.01 -4.65 0.59
N VAL A 77 8.14 -5.92 0.27
CA VAL A 77 7.40 -6.59 -0.81
C VAL A 77 6.60 -7.74 -0.22
N ASP A 78 5.29 -7.66 -0.29
CA ASP A 78 4.40 -8.74 0.09
C ASP A 78 4.53 -9.91 -0.89
N ALA A 79 4.36 -11.14 -0.39
CA ALA A 79 4.61 -12.37 -1.15
C ALA A 79 3.37 -12.80 -1.97
N ASP A 80 2.74 -11.86 -2.69
CA ASP A 80 1.64 -12.11 -3.61
C ASP A 80 1.78 -11.27 -4.89
N ALA A 81 0.82 -11.37 -5.82
CA ALA A 81 0.99 -10.84 -7.16
C ALA A 81 1.02 -9.31 -7.20
N ASP A 82 0.22 -8.64 -6.40
CA ASP A 82 0.16 -7.18 -6.31
C ASP A 82 1.34 -6.62 -5.49
N GLY A 83 1.75 -7.29 -4.41
CA GLY A 83 2.97 -6.97 -3.68
C GLY A 83 4.23 -7.03 -4.55
N PHE A 84 4.41 -8.09 -5.33
CA PHE A 84 5.53 -8.18 -6.27
C PHE A 84 5.46 -7.11 -7.36
N THR A 85 4.27 -6.81 -7.87
CA THR A 85 4.10 -5.81 -8.91
C THR A 85 4.37 -4.41 -8.39
N SER A 86 3.78 -4.03 -7.26
CA SER A 86 3.95 -2.71 -6.64
C SER A 86 5.40 -2.49 -6.19
N GLY A 87 6.03 -3.50 -5.57
CA GLY A 87 7.43 -3.48 -5.18
C GLY A 87 8.38 -3.31 -6.37
N ALA A 88 8.16 -4.05 -7.46
CA ALA A 88 8.96 -3.94 -8.68
C ALA A 88 8.80 -2.56 -9.33
N MET A 89 7.57 -2.02 -9.40
CA MET A 89 7.32 -0.68 -9.92
C MET A 89 8.01 0.40 -9.08
N MET A 90 7.93 0.29 -7.74
CA MET A 90 8.60 1.22 -6.83
C MET A 90 10.12 1.15 -6.99
N TYR A 91 10.70 -0.06 -6.99
CA TYR A 91 12.14 -0.25 -7.19
C TYR A 91 12.61 0.36 -8.52
N GLN A 92 11.89 0.10 -9.61
CA GLN A 92 12.22 0.63 -10.93
C GLN A 92 12.11 2.16 -10.97
N LEU A 93 11.05 2.71 -10.38
CA LEU A 93 10.84 4.17 -10.26
C LEU A 93 12.02 4.84 -9.56
N LEU A 94 12.43 4.31 -8.40
CA LEU A 94 13.54 4.87 -7.63
C LEU A 94 14.85 4.74 -8.40
N LYS A 95 15.13 3.57 -8.95
CA LYS A 95 16.37 3.28 -9.67
C LYS A 95 16.55 4.13 -10.92
N ASP A 96 15.47 4.40 -11.65
CA ASP A 96 15.55 5.15 -12.90
C ASP A 96 15.62 6.66 -12.69
N ASN A 97 14.90 7.17 -11.69
CA ASN A 97 14.69 8.62 -11.55
C ASN A 97 15.47 9.26 -10.39
N PHE A 98 15.96 8.46 -9.42
CA PHE A 98 16.59 8.97 -8.20
C PHE A 98 17.99 8.39 -8.03
N LYS A 99 18.99 9.11 -8.52
CA LYS A 99 20.41 8.64 -8.54
C LYS A 99 21.21 9.01 -7.30
N GLY A 100 20.60 9.69 -6.34
CA GLY A 100 21.28 10.17 -5.14
C GLY A 100 21.19 9.21 -3.95
N PHE A 101 20.32 8.21 -3.96
CA PHE A 101 20.30 7.17 -2.92
C PHE A 101 21.64 6.44 -2.85
N SER A 102 22.16 6.21 -1.64
CA SER A 102 23.37 5.40 -1.45
C SER A 102 23.10 3.92 -1.73
N GLU A 103 21.89 3.47 -1.44
CA GLU A 103 21.47 2.08 -1.61
C GLU A 103 19.94 2.00 -1.80
N ILE A 104 19.50 1.14 -2.71
CA ILE A 104 18.08 0.81 -2.91
C ILE A 104 17.96 -0.70 -2.83
N ASN A 105 17.36 -1.19 -1.75
CA ASN A 105 17.15 -2.61 -1.50
C ASN A 105 15.67 -2.93 -1.43
N TYR A 106 15.37 -4.21 -1.46
CA TYR A 106 14.03 -4.74 -1.21
C TYR A 106 14.11 -5.95 -0.28
N PHE A 107 13.05 -6.16 0.48
CA PHE A 107 12.82 -7.32 1.30
C PHE A 107 11.54 -7.99 0.85
N VAL A 108 11.60 -9.29 0.56
CA VAL A 108 10.44 -10.10 0.18
C VAL A 108 10.12 -11.03 1.34
N HIS A 109 8.87 -11.03 1.79
CA HIS A 109 8.44 -11.94 2.84
C HIS A 109 8.66 -13.41 2.47
N SER A 110 9.10 -14.22 3.43
CA SER A 110 9.35 -15.66 3.23
C SER A 110 8.05 -16.48 3.13
N ALA A 111 6.93 -15.93 3.62
CA ALA A 111 5.60 -16.54 3.61
C ALA A 111 4.54 -15.49 3.25
N LYS A 112 3.27 -15.90 3.16
CA LYS A 112 2.15 -14.98 2.95
C LYS A 112 1.96 -14.10 4.19
N SER A 113 2.68 -13.00 4.22
CA SER A 113 2.67 -11.96 5.25
C SER A 113 2.58 -10.59 4.59
N HIS A 114 2.14 -9.59 5.34
CA HIS A 114 1.86 -8.26 4.81
C HIS A 114 2.47 -7.17 5.70
N GLY A 115 3.04 -6.14 5.09
CA GLY A 115 3.54 -4.96 5.76
C GLY A 115 4.79 -5.20 6.62
N ILE A 116 4.90 -4.50 7.74
CA ILE A 116 6.04 -4.62 8.66
C ILE A 116 5.77 -5.76 9.65
N THR A 117 6.42 -6.89 9.44
CA THR A 117 6.35 -8.08 10.29
C THR A 117 7.55 -8.17 11.23
N GLU A 118 7.52 -9.13 12.17
CA GLU A 118 8.68 -9.45 13.02
C GLU A 118 9.93 -9.78 12.17
N GLU A 119 9.77 -10.54 11.06
CA GLU A 119 10.84 -10.87 10.12
C GLU A 119 11.48 -9.60 9.49
N VAL A 120 10.68 -8.60 9.16
CA VAL A 120 11.18 -7.30 8.67
C VAL A 120 11.91 -6.55 9.76
N MET A 121 11.38 -6.54 11.00
CA MET A 121 12.02 -5.87 12.13
C MET A 121 13.37 -6.52 12.46
N GLU A 122 13.44 -7.85 12.50
CA GLU A 122 14.69 -8.59 12.67
C GLU A 122 15.72 -8.25 11.59
N HIS A 123 15.31 -8.21 10.32
CA HIS A 123 16.19 -7.82 9.21
C HIS A 123 16.75 -6.39 9.37
N LEU A 124 15.94 -5.46 9.84
CA LEU A 124 16.37 -4.08 10.12
C LEU A 124 17.35 -4.02 11.31
N GLU A 125 17.07 -4.77 12.39
CA GLU A 125 17.92 -4.86 13.57
C GLU A 125 19.29 -5.50 13.25
N GLU A 126 19.33 -6.59 12.50
CA GLU A 126 20.57 -7.22 12.04
C GLU A 126 21.45 -6.23 11.28
N ARG A 127 20.84 -5.45 10.38
CA ARG A 127 21.57 -4.43 9.64
C ARG A 127 22.12 -3.32 10.53
N MET A 128 21.36 -2.91 11.58
CA MET A 128 21.82 -1.93 12.56
C MET A 128 22.98 -2.47 13.40
N MET A 129 22.98 -3.75 13.75
CA MET A 129 24.11 -4.41 14.44
C MET A 129 25.38 -4.38 13.61
N ASP A 130 25.27 -4.41 12.30
CA ASP A 130 26.40 -4.27 11.35
C ASP A 130 26.87 -2.80 11.19
N GLY A 131 26.32 -1.87 11.94
CA GLY A 131 26.65 -0.43 11.87
C GLY A 131 26.10 0.26 10.62
N ARG A 132 25.08 -0.31 9.99
CA ARG A 132 24.37 0.24 8.83
C ARG A 132 22.90 0.42 9.19
N THR A 133 22.21 1.34 8.53
CA THR A 133 20.78 1.52 8.69
C THR A 133 20.12 1.81 7.35
N TYR A 134 18.82 1.63 7.27
CA TYR A 134 18.00 2.30 6.28
C TYR A 134 17.46 3.59 6.89
N ASP A 135 17.37 4.63 6.09
CA ASP A 135 16.81 5.92 6.49
C ASP A 135 15.35 6.05 6.08
N LEU A 136 14.95 5.23 5.11
CA LEU A 136 13.59 5.21 4.54
C LEU A 136 13.15 3.76 4.31
N VAL A 137 11.95 3.43 4.79
CA VAL A 137 11.24 2.19 4.46
C VAL A 137 9.99 2.54 3.66
N ILE A 138 9.76 1.87 2.54
CA ILE A 138 8.57 2.05 1.69
C ILE A 138 7.79 0.75 1.66
N VAL A 139 6.48 0.83 1.93
CA VAL A 139 5.56 -0.31 1.94
C VAL A 139 4.46 -0.07 0.90
N PRO A 140 4.66 -0.44 -0.38
CA PRO A 140 3.77 -0.01 -1.46
C PRO A 140 2.37 -0.60 -1.44
N ASP A 141 2.17 -1.76 -0.82
CA ASP A 141 0.93 -2.54 -0.93
C ASP A 141 0.27 -2.89 0.40
N ALA A 142 0.88 -2.54 1.53
CA ALA A 142 0.40 -2.93 2.85
C ALA A 142 0.75 -1.88 3.91
N GLY A 143 0.67 -2.27 5.18
CA GLY A 143 1.18 -1.48 6.30
C GLY A 143 0.15 -0.62 7.01
N SER A 144 -1.10 -0.50 6.53
CA SER A 144 -2.13 0.35 7.14
C SER A 144 -2.41 0.03 8.62
N ASN A 145 -2.14 -1.19 9.05
CA ASN A 145 -2.35 -1.65 10.43
C ASN A 145 -1.07 -1.68 11.28
N ASN A 146 0.09 -1.33 10.71
CA ASN A 146 1.40 -1.40 11.38
C ASN A 146 1.71 -0.14 12.20
N ILE A 147 0.78 0.33 13.02
CA ILE A 147 0.91 1.61 13.74
C ILE A 147 2.06 1.56 14.75
N GLU A 148 2.21 0.47 15.49
CA GLU A 148 3.25 0.33 16.52
C GLU A 148 4.63 0.11 15.90
N GLU A 149 4.73 -0.69 14.85
CA GLU A 149 5.97 -0.92 14.11
C GLU A 149 6.45 0.39 13.46
N PHE A 150 5.55 1.15 12.83
CA PHE A 150 5.89 2.46 12.26
C PHE A 150 6.38 3.45 13.33
N LYS A 151 5.83 3.40 14.54
CA LYS A 151 6.29 4.22 15.65
C LYS A 151 7.70 3.82 16.08
N GLN A 152 7.97 2.53 16.25
CA GLN A 152 9.30 2.00 16.58
C GLN A 152 10.34 2.39 15.52
N LEU A 153 10.01 2.29 14.23
CA LEU A 153 10.91 2.70 13.16
C LEU A 153 11.24 4.19 13.23
N ARG A 154 10.24 5.04 13.48
CA ARG A 154 10.46 6.49 13.64
C ARG A 154 11.28 6.85 14.87
N GLU A 155 11.12 6.13 15.98
CA GLU A 155 11.97 6.29 17.18
C GLU A 155 13.44 5.94 16.89
N ASN A 156 13.69 5.04 15.93
CA ASN A 156 15.02 4.70 15.40
C ASN A 156 15.44 5.59 14.22
N HIS A 157 14.78 6.72 14.00
CA HIS A 157 15.06 7.67 12.91
C HIS A 157 14.88 7.10 11.50
N ILE A 158 14.07 6.06 11.33
CA ILE A 158 13.69 5.49 10.03
C ILE A 158 12.34 6.07 9.62
N GLU A 159 12.29 6.81 8.52
CA GLU A 159 11.03 7.31 7.96
C GLU A 159 10.30 6.20 7.22
N VAL A 160 8.95 6.19 7.27
CA VAL A 160 8.11 5.17 6.62
C VAL A 160 7.09 5.85 5.71
N LEU A 161 6.99 5.32 4.48
CA LEU A 161 6.01 5.70 3.45
C LEU A 161 5.16 4.49 3.04
#